data_ff0cd9055d9c1c23aa37c78378720c66
#
_entry.id   ff0cd9055d9c1c23aa37c78378720c66
#
_cell.length_a   1.000
_cell.length_b   1.000
_cell.length_c   1.000
_cell.angle_alpha   90.00
_cell.angle_beta   90.00
_cell.angle_gamma   90.00
#
_symmetry.space_group_name_H-M   'P 1'
#
loop_
_entity.id
_entity.type
_entity.pdbx_description
1 polymer ?
#
loop_
_entity_poly.entity_id
_entity_poly.type
_entity_poly.pdbx_seq_one_letter_code
_entity_poly.pdbx_strand_id
1 'polypeptide(L)' 'MDNSLITLTGKFTYILFRNEGNFYTAAKFEVNDEKGRVISVTGNIPEIVTGIQYRINGNYIEHP' A
#
# COMPACT_ATOMS: atom_id res chain seq x y z
N MET A 1 -11.23 -1.29 21.02
CA MET A 1 -10.76 -1.74 19.70
C MET A 1 -10.79 -0.58 18.74
N ASP A 2 -9.67 -0.28 18.21
CA ASP A 2 -9.54 0.89 17.37
C ASP A 2 -9.41 0.47 15.91
N ASN A 3 -10.40 0.84 15.10
CA ASN A 3 -10.40 0.51 13.68
C ASN A 3 -10.22 1.75 12.83
N SER A 4 -9.46 2.69 13.32
CA SER A 4 -9.25 3.93 12.60
C SER A 4 -8.56 3.68 11.28
N LEU A 5 -9.05 4.33 10.24
CA LEU A 5 -8.38 4.33 8.96
C LEU A 5 -7.15 5.20 9.02
N ILE A 6 -6.10 4.72 8.40
CA ILE A 6 -4.84 5.46 8.30
C ILE A 6 -4.71 5.93 6.87
N THR A 7 -4.38 7.20 6.70
CA THR A 7 -4.14 7.75 5.37
C THR A 7 -2.65 7.98 5.21
N LEU A 8 -2.09 7.40 4.16
CA LEU A 8 -0.68 7.54 3.86
C LEU A 8 -0.52 8.06 2.44
N THR A 9 0.47 8.91 2.26
CA THR A 9 0.82 9.44 0.96
C THR A 9 2.22 8.95 0.62
N GLY A 10 2.40 8.52 -0.62
CA GLY A 10 3.70 8.01 -1.05
C GLY A 10 3.57 7.38 -2.43
N LYS A 11 4.43 6.43 -2.71
CA LYS A 11 4.42 5.80 -4.03
C LYS A 11 4.74 4.32 -3.91
N PHE A 12 4.16 3.56 -4.82
CA PHE A 12 4.46 2.14 -4.91
C PHE A 12 5.80 1.97 -5.60
N THR A 13 6.68 1.22 -4.98
CA THR A 13 8.03 1.02 -5.52
C THR A 13 8.21 -0.35 -6.13
N TYR A 14 7.43 -1.34 -5.69
CA TYR A 14 7.64 -2.69 -6.15
C TYR A 14 6.37 -3.50 -5.94
N ILE A 15 5.96 -4.25 -6.96
CA ILE A 15 4.78 -5.11 -6.88
C ILE A 15 5.26 -6.52 -6.63
N LEU A 16 4.87 -7.10 -5.48
CA LEU A 16 5.27 -8.43 -5.09
C LEU A 16 4.36 -9.49 -5.71
N PHE A 17 3.07 -9.20 -5.79
CA PHE A 17 2.09 -10.14 -6.30
C PHE A 17 0.88 -9.38 -6.79
N ARG A 18 0.29 -9.86 -7.87
CA ARG A 18 -0.92 -9.24 -8.39
C ARG A 18 -1.75 -10.31 -9.08
N ASN A 19 -3.03 -10.39 -8.71
CA ASN A 19 -3.98 -11.28 -9.34
C ASN A 19 -4.84 -10.46 -10.28
N GLU A 20 -4.71 -10.73 -11.57
CA GLU A 20 -5.41 -9.94 -12.57
C GLU A 20 -6.91 -10.22 -12.58
N GLY A 21 -7.34 -11.35 -12.04
CA GLY A 21 -8.75 -11.70 -12.04
C GLY A 21 -9.55 -10.89 -11.04
N ASN A 22 -8.99 -10.57 -9.88
CA ASN A 22 -9.69 -9.82 -8.85
C ASN A 22 -8.92 -8.61 -8.37
N PHE A 23 -7.77 -8.32 -9.00
CA PHE A 23 -6.93 -7.16 -8.69
C PHE A 23 -6.34 -7.16 -7.28
N TYR A 24 -6.33 -8.32 -6.63
CA TYR A 24 -5.66 -8.40 -5.33
C TYR A 24 -4.17 -8.19 -5.54
N THR A 25 -3.61 -7.29 -4.78
CA THR A 25 -2.23 -6.86 -4.97
C THR A 25 -1.51 -6.83 -3.64
N ALA A 26 -0.26 -7.28 -3.67
CA ALA A 26 0.67 -7.09 -2.56
C ALA A 26 1.85 -6.33 -3.10
N ALA A 27 2.18 -5.22 -2.48
CA ALA A 27 3.20 -4.32 -3.02
C ALA A 27 3.95 -3.62 -1.90
N LYS A 28 5.10 -3.06 -2.26
CA LYS A 28 5.85 -2.20 -1.36
C LYS A 28 5.50 -0.76 -1.65
N PHE A 29 5.27 -0.01 -0.58
CA PHE A 29 4.85 1.38 -0.66
C PHE A 29 5.82 2.22 0.15
N GLU A 30 6.42 3.18 -0.49
CA GLU A 30 7.35 4.10 0.18
C GLU A 30 6.57 5.30 0.66
N VAL A 31 6.48 5.44 1.97
CA VAL A 31 5.72 6.52 2.58
C VAL A 31 6.48 7.83 2.41
N ASN A 32 5.75 8.88 2.06
CA ASN A 32 6.34 10.19 1.86
C ASN A 32 6.47 10.89 3.21
N ASP A 33 7.43 10.46 4.01
CA ASP A 33 7.71 11.09 5.29
C ASP A 33 9.22 11.30 5.40
N GLU A 34 9.64 11.84 6.53
CA GLU A 34 11.05 12.19 6.70
C GLU A 34 11.96 10.98 6.65
N LYS A 35 11.45 9.83 7.04
CA LYS A 35 12.27 8.62 7.11
C LYS A 35 12.19 7.80 5.83
N GLY A 36 11.24 8.08 4.96
CA GLY A 36 11.08 7.31 3.75
C GLY A 36 10.83 5.85 4.01
N ARG A 37 9.95 5.55 4.98
CA ARG A 37 9.68 4.17 5.35
C ARG A 37 9.04 3.42 4.20
N VAL A 38 9.37 2.15 4.09
CA VAL A 38 8.78 1.26 3.10
C VAL A 38 7.95 0.22 3.84
N ILE A 39 6.68 0.14 3.48
CA ILE A 39 5.77 -0.79 4.13
C ILE A 39 5.17 -1.72 3.08
N SER A 40 4.62 -2.83 3.56
CA SER A 40 3.91 -3.77 2.69
C SER A 40 2.43 -3.41 2.69
N VAL A 41 1.84 -3.36 1.50
CA VAL A 41 0.44 -3.01 1.33
C VAL A 41 -0.24 -4.13 0.59
N THR A 42 -1.41 -4.54 1.06
CA THR A 42 -2.22 -5.54 0.37
C THR A 42 -3.64 -5.02 0.22
N GLY A 43 -4.29 -5.46 -0.83
CA GLY A 43 -5.68 -5.09 -1.05
C GLY A 43 -6.06 -5.23 -2.51
N ASN A 44 -7.30 -4.87 -2.80
CA ASN A 44 -7.78 -4.85 -4.17
C ASN A 44 -7.47 -3.49 -4.77
N ILE A 45 -6.51 -3.46 -5.67
CA ILE A 45 -6.05 -2.23 -6.29
C ILE A 45 -6.22 -2.37 -7.80
N PRO A 46 -7.29 -1.79 -8.35
CA PRO A 46 -7.59 -2.00 -9.77
C PRO A 46 -6.50 -1.47 -10.69
N GLU A 47 -5.88 -0.38 -10.30
CA GLU A 47 -4.86 0.21 -11.14
C GLU A 47 -3.70 0.67 -10.26
N ILE A 48 -2.49 0.30 -10.66
CA ILE A 48 -1.31 0.64 -9.87
C ILE A 48 -0.16 0.97 -10.82
N VAL A 49 0.44 2.13 -10.61
CA VAL A 49 1.59 2.57 -11.39
C VAL A 49 2.69 2.93 -10.41
N THR A 50 3.86 2.30 -10.57
CA THR A 50 4.97 2.58 -9.69
C THR A 50 5.57 3.94 -10.02
N GLY A 51 6.08 4.61 -8.99
CA GLY A 51 6.75 5.89 -9.17
C GLY A 51 5.84 7.10 -9.14
N ILE A 52 4.53 6.89 -9.11
CA ILE A 52 3.56 7.97 -9.04
C ILE A 52 3.05 8.09 -7.62
N GLN A 53 2.84 9.31 -7.17
CA GLN A 53 2.39 9.54 -5.81
C GLN A 53 0.91 9.21 -5.66
N TYR A 54 0.60 8.46 -4.64
CA TYR A 54 -0.76 8.07 -4.31
C TYR A 54 -1.07 8.42 -2.87
N ARG A 55 -2.35 8.57 -2.59
CA ARG A 55 -2.85 8.62 -1.23
C ARG A 55 -3.67 7.37 -1.01
N ILE A 56 -3.30 6.60 0.00
CA ILE A 56 -3.99 5.34 0.29
C ILE A 56 -4.60 5.39 1.67
N ASN A 57 -5.73 4.72 1.83
CA ASN A 57 -6.41 4.59 3.10
C ASN A 57 -6.47 3.12 3.46
N GLY A 58 -6.24 2.81 4.72
CA GLY A 58 -6.31 1.43 5.13
C GLY A 58 -6.10 1.26 6.61
N ASN A 59 -6.04 0.02 7.01
CA ASN A 59 -5.82 -0.35 8.40
C ASN A 59 -4.51 -1.07 8.52
N TYR A 60 -3.86 -0.89 9.65
CA TYR A 60 -2.69 -1.68 9.96
C TYR A 60 -3.13 -3.07 10.36
N ILE A 61 -2.46 -4.07 9.78
CA ILE A 61 -2.67 -5.45 10.17
C ILE A 61 -1.34 -5.98 10.67
N GLU A 62 -1.36 -6.50 11.89
CA GLU A 62 -0.16 -7.01 12.49
C GLU A 62 -0.14 -8.51 12.34
N HIS A 63 0.94 -9.04 11.76
CA HIS A 63 1.10 -10.47 11.58
C HIS A 63 2.04 -11.01 12.65
N PRO A 64 1.65 -12.12 13.30
CA PRO A 64 2.52 -12.73 14.29
C PRO A 64 3.79 -13.31 13.68
#